data_07e119ceea8b0157462dc41b55c684ca
#
_entry.id   07e119ceea8b0157462dc41b55c684ca
#
_cell.length_a   1.000
_cell.length_b   1.000
_cell.length_c   1.000
_cell.angle_alpha   90.00
_cell.angle_beta   90.00
_cell.angle_gamma   90.00
#
_symmetry.space_group_name_H-M   'P 1'
#
loop_
_entity.id
_entity.type
_entity.pdbx_description
1 polymer ?
#
loop_
_entity_poly.entity_id
_entity_poly.type
_entity_poly.pdbx_seq_one_letter_code
_entity_poly.pdbx_strand_id
1 'polypeptide(L)'
;MAASDMDTESPAAASPSKKPRHDDVVENKRNVTINACLRPTSTATHEDVRAAILKWLGAGAVGLRPSGGFLALPKFCDGHHIVTEHVESVTLNFEEKLPTDDADPVLDPRQLHFTVNVFQLNEDGPGKEMDGEDDIATYKEWVLPSRDFHGLWESLVYGDDVKLRLTKYAGNALLFSQMGVDPNLIAWNRVVLLHGPPGTGKTTLCKALAQQLAIRFQDTYPTAVLVEVNAHSLFSRWFSESGKLVSRLFQKIQDLLDDEGSLVFVLIDEVESLAAARKAAASGAEPSDAIRVVNALLTQVDGLKHRSNAMVLTTSNITEAIDLAFVDRADIKAYVGPPGFEARYSIIISAIEELIAKGLVQVGESETRLPALQAMRVHAKTHGFSDLEAWGCWCVQELMDHAKKVGMNPDGSLKEPHRLEGDVHFRFSNTVARTEGFSGRALRKLPFLAYAQAHTNGRCSLLGFLNGFRRAIMQERKDQTSLKQ
;
A
#
# COMPACT_ATOMS: atom_id res chain seq x y z
N MET A 1 -14.15 52.19 -68.03
CA MET A 1 -15.36 51.70 -68.69
C MET A 1 -15.86 50.57 -67.81
N ALA A 2 -16.77 50.91 -66.99
CA ALA A 2 -18.23 50.62 -67.04
C ALA A 2 -18.48 49.23 -66.46
N ALA A 3 -19.02 49.20 -65.41
CA ALA A 3 -20.38 49.29 -64.83
C ALA A 3 -20.78 47.90 -64.33
N SER A 4 -21.04 47.80 -63.01
CA SER A 4 -22.36 47.72 -62.38
C SER A 4 -23.12 46.43 -62.73
N ASP A 5 -23.54 45.65 -61.79
CA ASP A 5 -24.76 45.85 -61.06
C ASP A 5 -24.94 44.87 -59.90
N MET A 6 -25.52 45.36 -58.88
CA MET A 6 -26.25 44.80 -57.77
C MET A 6 -27.24 43.71 -58.24
N ASP A 7 -27.45 42.69 -57.39
CA ASP A 7 -28.81 42.49 -56.80
C ASP A 7 -28.83 41.30 -55.84
N THR A 8 -29.26 41.61 -54.71
CA THR A 8 -30.37 41.14 -53.87
C THR A 8 -30.24 39.84 -53.12
N GLU A 9 -30.12 40.04 -51.82
CA GLU A 9 -30.36 39.08 -50.74
C GLU A 9 -31.75 38.46 -50.82
N SER A 10 -31.80 37.18 -50.48
CA SER A 10 -32.99 36.52 -49.93
C SER A 10 -32.62 35.66 -48.73
N PRO A 11 -33.35 35.71 -47.63
CA PRO A 11 -32.91 35.11 -46.36
C PRO A 11 -33.18 33.61 -46.36
N ALA A 12 -32.12 32.85 -46.05
CA ALA A 12 -32.17 31.41 -45.81
C ALA A 12 -32.89 31.12 -44.52
N ALA A 13 -33.94 30.29 -44.60
CA ALA A 13 -34.74 29.79 -43.54
C ALA A 13 -33.95 29.12 -42.43
N ALA A 14 -34.18 29.51 -41.22
CA ALA A 14 -33.70 28.88 -39.99
C ALA A 14 -34.19 27.43 -39.89
N SER A 15 -33.25 26.48 -39.88
CA SER A 15 -33.51 25.10 -39.55
C SER A 15 -33.86 24.98 -38.05
N PRO A 16 -34.90 24.21 -37.68
CA PRO A 16 -35.27 24.06 -36.28
C PRO A 16 -34.16 23.31 -35.52
N SER A 17 -33.67 23.91 -34.45
CA SER A 17 -32.75 23.30 -33.47
C SER A 17 -33.37 21.99 -32.95
N LYS A 18 -32.77 20.86 -33.31
CA LYS A 18 -33.08 19.57 -32.68
C LYS A 18 -32.73 19.68 -31.20
N LYS A 19 -33.76 19.63 -30.34
CA LYS A 19 -33.60 19.37 -28.91
C LYS A 19 -32.81 18.08 -28.78
N PRO A 20 -31.78 18.00 -27.90
CA PRO A 20 -31.05 16.76 -27.63
C PRO A 20 -32.09 15.72 -27.13
N ARG A 21 -32.05 14.54 -27.75
CA ARG A 21 -32.81 13.38 -27.28
C ARG A 21 -32.29 13.00 -25.89
N HIS A 22 -33.23 12.65 -25.01
CA HIS A 22 -33.07 12.38 -23.60
C HIS A 22 -32.31 11.03 -23.31
N ASP A 23 -31.70 10.40 -24.33
CA ASP A 23 -31.20 9.01 -24.25
C ASP A 23 -29.64 8.87 -24.26
N ASP A 24 -28.89 9.98 -24.16
CA ASP A 24 -27.44 9.95 -24.16
C ASP A 24 -26.78 10.49 -22.84
N VAL A 25 -27.46 10.34 -21.72
CA VAL A 25 -26.75 10.42 -20.44
C VAL A 25 -26.13 9.03 -20.20
N VAL A 26 -24.95 8.79 -20.77
CA VAL A 26 -24.05 7.75 -20.28
C VAL A 26 -23.76 8.12 -18.84
N GLU A 27 -24.51 7.52 -17.90
CA GLU A 27 -24.17 7.60 -16.48
C GLU A 27 -22.70 7.17 -16.35
N ASN A 28 -21.85 8.11 -16.05
CA ASN A 28 -20.40 7.89 -15.88
C ASN A 28 -20.20 7.16 -14.55
N LYS A 29 -20.52 5.86 -14.54
CA LYS A 29 -20.38 5.00 -13.37
C LYS A 29 -18.91 4.88 -13.01
N ARG A 30 -18.60 4.99 -11.73
CA ARG A 30 -17.24 4.89 -11.23
C ARG A 30 -16.79 3.43 -11.17
N ASN A 31 -15.60 3.15 -11.66
CA ASN A 31 -15.03 1.80 -11.63
C ASN A 31 -14.52 1.46 -10.23
N VAL A 32 -14.93 0.31 -9.75
CA VAL A 32 -14.57 -0.23 -8.45
C VAL A 32 -14.18 -1.69 -8.59
N THR A 33 -12.99 -2.03 -8.11
CA THR A 33 -12.50 -3.40 -8.10
C THR A 33 -12.79 -4.06 -6.76
N ILE A 34 -13.47 -5.20 -6.81
CA ILE A 34 -13.77 -6.07 -5.67
C ILE A 34 -12.87 -7.28 -5.77
N ASN A 35 -12.08 -7.55 -4.74
CA ASN A 35 -11.28 -8.76 -4.64
C ASN A 35 -11.88 -9.69 -3.58
N ALA A 36 -12.35 -10.86 -3.98
CA ALA A 36 -12.97 -11.85 -3.12
C ALA A 36 -12.05 -13.06 -2.95
N CYS A 37 -11.59 -13.26 -1.74
CA CYS A 37 -10.76 -14.40 -1.35
C CYS A 37 -11.65 -15.57 -0.97
N LEU A 38 -11.44 -16.72 -1.60
CA LEU A 38 -12.13 -17.97 -1.26
C LEU A 38 -11.48 -18.61 -0.03
N ARG A 39 -12.31 -19.33 0.73
CA ARG A 39 -11.80 -20.21 1.79
C ARG A 39 -11.02 -21.37 1.17
N PRO A 40 -9.99 -21.93 1.85
CA PRO A 40 -9.23 -23.07 1.34
C PRO A 40 -10.09 -24.30 1.02
N THR A 41 -11.21 -24.45 1.73
CA THR A 41 -12.16 -25.56 1.58
C THR A 41 -13.28 -25.29 0.58
N SER A 42 -13.25 -24.16 -0.11
CA SER A 42 -14.33 -23.78 -1.05
C SER A 42 -14.36 -24.71 -2.26
N THR A 43 -15.57 -25.17 -2.60
CA THR A 43 -15.86 -25.96 -3.81
C THR A 43 -16.69 -25.19 -4.83
N ALA A 44 -17.04 -23.92 -4.53
CA ALA A 44 -17.84 -23.10 -5.43
C ALA A 44 -17.01 -22.63 -6.64
N THR A 45 -17.67 -22.52 -7.79
CA THR A 45 -17.01 -21.99 -8.99
C THR A 45 -16.79 -20.47 -8.86
N HIS A 46 -15.75 -19.95 -9.51
CA HIS A 46 -15.49 -18.50 -9.50
C HIS A 46 -16.67 -17.70 -10.05
N GLU A 47 -17.39 -18.24 -11.05
CA GLU A 47 -18.56 -17.57 -11.65
C GLU A 47 -19.74 -17.51 -10.67
N ASP A 48 -20.03 -18.58 -9.95
CA ASP A 48 -21.12 -18.58 -8.97
C ASP A 48 -20.85 -17.61 -7.83
N VAL A 49 -19.60 -17.54 -7.37
CA VAL A 49 -19.19 -16.60 -6.31
C VAL A 49 -19.23 -15.17 -6.83
N ARG A 50 -18.77 -14.91 -8.06
CA ARG A 50 -18.85 -13.58 -8.70
C ARG A 50 -20.30 -13.09 -8.79
N ALA A 51 -21.20 -13.95 -9.27
CA ALA A 51 -22.63 -13.62 -9.35
C ALA A 51 -23.27 -13.40 -7.97
N ALA A 52 -22.91 -14.20 -6.97
CA ALA A 52 -23.41 -14.07 -5.61
C ALA A 52 -22.94 -12.75 -4.96
N ILE A 53 -21.68 -12.35 -5.18
CA ILE A 53 -21.14 -11.08 -4.67
C ILE A 53 -21.80 -9.88 -5.32
N LEU A 54 -21.99 -9.89 -6.64
CA LEU A 54 -22.71 -8.82 -7.34
C LEU A 54 -24.15 -8.67 -6.84
N LYS A 55 -24.84 -9.79 -6.60
CA LYS A 55 -26.18 -9.79 -6.01
C LYS A 55 -26.18 -9.23 -4.58
N TRP A 56 -25.21 -9.62 -3.76
CA TRP A 56 -25.07 -9.12 -2.38
C TRP A 56 -24.81 -7.61 -2.33
N LEU A 57 -23.87 -7.10 -3.14
CA LEU A 57 -23.55 -5.69 -3.23
C LEU A 57 -24.72 -4.86 -3.78
N GLY A 58 -25.45 -5.40 -4.78
CA GLY A 58 -26.62 -4.76 -5.39
C GLY A 58 -27.83 -4.66 -4.45
N ALA A 59 -27.91 -5.49 -3.41
CA ALA A 59 -28.96 -5.43 -2.40
C ALA A 59 -28.88 -4.19 -1.48
N GLY A 60 -27.79 -3.39 -1.57
CA GLY A 60 -27.62 -2.14 -0.83
C GLY A 60 -27.40 -2.28 0.68
N ALA A 61 -27.25 -3.52 1.17
CA ALA A 61 -27.06 -3.80 2.60
C ALA A 61 -25.64 -3.49 3.10
N VAL A 62 -24.71 -3.18 2.18
CA VAL A 62 -23.29 -2.94 2.49
C VAL A 62 -23.01 -1.44 2.40
N GLY A 63 -22.52 -0.87 3.49
CA GLY A 63 -22.05 0.53 3.49
C GLY A 63 -20.71 0.65 2.76
N LEU A 64 -20.77 0.83 1.43
CA LEU A 64 -19.57 1.05 0.62
C LEU A 64 -19.02 2.45 0.91
N ARG A 65 -17.74 2.54 1.29
CA ARG A 65 -17.09 3.81 1.64
C ARG A 65 -15.93 4.12 0.72
N PRO A 66 -15.67 5.41 0.42
CA PRO A 66 -14.53 5.85 -0.39
C PRO A 66 -13.17 5.40 0.12
N SER A 67 -13.03 5.17 1.42
CA SER A 67 -11.80 4.68 2.04
C SER A 67 -11.38 3.29 1.56
N GLY A 68 -12.30 2.51 0.97
CA GLY A 68 -12.02 1.12 0.55
C GLY A 68 -11.73 0.19 1.72
N GLY A 69 -11.03 -0.92 1.43
CA GLY A 69 -10.59 -1.89 2.43
C GLY A 69 -11.51 -3.10 2.57
N PHE A 70 -11.42 -3.80 3.69
CA PHE A 70 -12.22 -5.00 3.96
C PHE A 70 -13.69 -4.67 4.18
N LEU A 71 -14.57 -5.42 3.50
CA LEU A 71 -16.01 -5.36 3.70
C LEU A 71 -16.46 -6.37 4.75
N ALA A 72 -17.43 -5.97 5.57
CA ALA A 72 -18.08 -6.90 6.50
C ALA A 72 -18.91 -7.91 5.71
N LEU A 73 -18.61 -9.20 5.85
CA LEU A 73 -19.34 -10.26 5.17
C LEU A 73 -20.79 -10.37 5.69
N PRO A 74 -21.74 -10.82 4.86
CA PRO A 74 -23.13 -11.03 5.26
C PRO A 74 -23.20 -12.12 6.34
N LYS A 75 -24.19 -12.02 7.23
CA LYS A 75 -24.47 -13.07 8.19
C LYS A 75 -25.21 -14.23 7.51
N PHE A 76 -25.12 -15.41 8.07
CA PHE A 76 -25.75 -16.62 7.51
C PHE A 76 -27.28 -16.47 7.31
N CYS A 77 -27.95 -15.67 8.15
CA CYS A 77 -29.38 -15.38 8.06
C CYS A 77 -29.78 -14.42 6.94
N ASP A 78 -28.83 -13.76 6.26
CA ASP A 78 -29.12 -12.70 5.29
C ASP A 78 -29.40 -13.26 3.86
N GLY A 79 -29.48 -14.59 3.69
CA GLY A 79 -29.83 -15.23 2.41
C GLY A 79 -28.72 -15.25 1.36
N HIS A 80 -27.48 -14.92 1.74
CA HIS A 80 -26.29 -14.92 0.87
C HIS A 80 -25.38 -16.12 1.15
N HIS A 81 -25.95 -17.35 1.13
CA HIS A 81 -25.25 -18.57 1.56
C HIS A 81 -23.91 -18.80 0.86
N ILE A 82 -23.82 -18.61 -0.47
CA ILE A 82 -22.58 -18.79 -1.23
C ILE A 82 -21.47 -17.86 -0.71
N VAL A 83 -21.78 -16.59 -0.46
CA VAL A 83 -20.79 -15.63 0.05
C VAL A 83 -20.37 -16.01 1.48
N THR A 84 -21.32 -16.35 2.34
CA THR A 84 -21.05 -16.68 3.73
C THR A 84 -20.25 -17.98 3.91
N GLU A 85 -20.51 -18.99 3.06
CA GLU A 85 -19.92 -20.32 3.17
C GLU A 85 -18.56 -20.41 2.49
N HIS A 86 -18.42 -19.82 1.30
CA HIS A 86 -17.24 -20.02 0.45
C HIS A 86 -16.24 -18.86 0.48
N VAL A 87 -16.65 -17.65 0.89
CA VAL A 87 -15.78 -16.46 0.89
C VAL A 87 -15.17 -16.25 2.28
N GLU A 88 -13.86 -16.06 2.32
CA GLU A 88 -13.11 -15.72 3.54
C GLU A 88 -13.10 -14.22 3.79
N SER A 89 -12.85 -13.42 2.75
CA SER A 89 -12.78 -11.97 2.83
C SER A 89 -13.12 -11.31 1.50
N VAL A 90 -13.62 -10.10 1.56
CA VAL A 90 -13.88 -9.25 0.39
C VAL A 90 -13.24 -7.90 0.63
N THR A 91 -12.46 -7.42 -0.33
CA THR A 91 -11.86 -6.09 -0.28
C THR A 91 -12.36 -5.20 -1.42
N LEU A 92 -12.47 -3.90 -1.11
CA LEU A 92 -12.93 -2.85 -2.01
C LEU A 92 -11.75 -1.94 -2.37
N ASN A 93 -11.49 -1.79 -3.68
CA ASN A 93 -10.43 -0.94 -4.20
C ASN A 93 -10.98 0.02 -5.26
N PHE A 94 -10.74 1.33 -5.08
CA PHE A 94 -11.12 2.34 -6.05
C PHE A 94 -9.99 2.58 -7.05
N GLU A 95 -10.34 2.70 -8.32
CA GLU A 95 -9.40 3.02 -9.40
C GLU A 95 -9.12 4.52 -9.53
N GLU A 96 -9.91 5.34 -8.84
CA GLU A 96 -9.79 6.79 -8.83
C GLU A 96 -9.84 7.33 -7.40
N LYS A 97 -9.15 8.46 -7.18
CA LYS A 97 -9.28 9.19 -5.93
C LYS A 97 -10.68 9.81 -5.89
N LEU A 98 -11.45 9.38 -4.93
CA LEU A 98 -12.74 10.01 -4.69
C LEU A 98 -12.53 11.37 -4.01
N PRO A 99 -13.31 12.40 -4.37
CA PRO A 99 -13.31 13.65 -3.62
C PRO A 99 -13.65 13.32 -2.17
N THR A 100 -12.69 13.53 -1.30
CA THR A 100 -12.91 13.46 0.15
C THR A 100 -13.49 14.80 0.60
N ASP A 101 -14.74 15.08 0.21
CA ASP A 101 -15.51 16.06 0.95
C ASP A 101 -15.69 15.56 2.38
N ASP A 102 -15.88 16.46 3.31
CA ASP A 102 -15.85 16.26 4.76
C ASP A 102 -16.70 15.11 5.34
N ALA A 103 -17.51 14.47 4.52
CA ALA A 103 -18.23 13.26 4.85
C ALA A 103 -17.64 12.10 4.05
N ASP A 104 -17.30 10.98 4.72
CA ASP A 104 -17.03 9.69 4.07
C ASP A 104 -18.41 9.07 3.71
N PRO A 105 -19.05 9.50 2.60
CA PRO A 105 -20.42 9.16 2.32
C PRO A 105 -20.53 7.68 1.98
N VAL A 106 -21.60 7.05 2.42
CA VAL A 106 -21.96 5.74 1.91
C VAL A 106 -22.29 5.90 0.44
N LEU A 107 -21.54 5.23 -0.42
CA LEU A 107 -21.72 5.28 -1.87
C LEU A 107 -22.93 4.45 -2.27
N ASP A 108 -23.73 4.98 -3.21
CA ASP A 108 -24.83 4.22 -3.81
C ASP A 108 -24.25 3.18 -4.80
N PRO A 109 -24.46 1.86 -4.57
CA PRO A 109 -24.00 0.81 -5.47
C PRO A 109 -24.44 0.99 -6.93
N ARG A 110 -25.56 1.68 -7.17
CA ARG A 110 -26.09 1.93 -8.53
C ARG A 110 -25.21 2.85 -9.36
N GLN A 111 -24.42 3.72 -8.71
CA GLN A 111 -23.51 4.66 -9.35
C GLN A 111 -22.13 4.04 -9.59
N LEU A 112 -21.94 2.77 -9.22
CA LEU A 112 -20.69 2.07 -9.32
C LEU A 112 -20.74 0.98 -10.40
N HIS A 113 -19.60 0.79 -11.06
CA HIS A 113 -19.35 -0.35 -11.94
C HIS A 113 -18.37 -1.29 -11.25
N PHE A 114 -18.84 -2.48 -10.89
CA PHE A 114 -18.04 -3.44 -10.15
C PHE A 114 -17.30 -4.40 -11.08
N THR A 115 -15.99 -4.48 -10.94
CA THR A 115 -15.16 -5.58 -11.46
C THR A 115 -14.85 -6.51 -10.29
N VAL A 116 -15.31 -7.76 -10.36
CA VAL A 116 -15.14 -8.74 -9.27
C VAL A 116 -14.10 -9.77 -9.66
N ASN A 117 -12.98 -9.78 -8.94
CA ASN A 117 -11.95 -10.81 -9.02
C ASN A 117 -12.18 -11.82 -7.89
N VAL A 118 -12.29 -13.09 -8.25
CA VAL A 118 -12.45 -14.19 -7.28
C VAL A 118 -11.18 -15.03 -7.34
N PHE A 119 -10.53 -15.25 -6.20
CA PHE A 119 -9.24 -15.95 -6.14
C PHE A 119 -9.13 -16.80 -4.89
N GLN A 120 -8.23 -17.78 -4.94
CA GLN A 120 -7.85 -18.59 -3.80
C GLN A 120 -6.38 -18.34 -3.48
N LEU A 121 -6.03 -18.32 -2.19
CA LEU A 121 -4.65 -18.14 -1.76
C LEU A 121 -3.88 -19.46 -1.82
N ASN A 122 -2.65 -19.38 -2.29
CA ASN A 122 -1.68 -20.45 -2.12
C ASN A 122 -1.22 -20.46 -0.66
N GLU A 123 -1.36 -21.60 -0.01
CA GLU A 123 -1.00 -21.81 1.41
C GLU A 123 0.49 -22.14 1.57
N ASP A 124 1.20 -22.49 0.48
CA ASP A 124 2.61 -22.79 0.52
C ASP A 124 3.42 -21.52 0.83
N GLY A 125 4.33 -21.65 1.76
CA GLY A 125 5.30 -20.58 2.05
C GLY A 125 6.31 -20.40 0.91
N PRO A 126 7.30 -19.51 1.10
CA PRO A 126 8.31 -19.26 0.07
C PRO A 126 9.13 -20.51 -0.23
N GLY A 127 9.18 -20.88 -1.50
CA GLY A 127 10.20 -21.78 -2.02
C GLY A 127 11.57 -21.14 -1.83
N LYS A 128 12.55 -21.92 -1.41
CA LYS A 128 13.96 -21.50 -1.26
C LYS A 128 14.80 -22.44 -2.07
N GLU A 129 15.59 -21.94 -2.99
CA GLU A 129 16.65 -22.73 -3.59
C GLU A 129 17.95 -22.50 -2.79
N MET A 130 18.46 -23.61 -2.27
CA MET A 130 19.72 -23.63 -1.54
C MET A 130 20.81 -24.03 -2.52
N ASP A 131 21.84 -23.21 -2.70
CA ASP A 131 22.97 -23.52 -3.58
C ASP A 131 24.19 -23.95 -2.73
N GLY A 132 24.56 -25.22 -2.85
CA GLY A 132 25.76 -25.80 -2.24
C GLY A 132 25.64 -26.27 -0.80
N GLU A 133 26.79 -26.68 -0.21
CA GLU A 133 26.92 -27.25 1.14
C GLU A 133 26.62 -26.27 2.30
N ASP A 134 26.43 -24.96 2.01
CA ASP A 134 26.28 -23.90 3.03
C ASP A 134 24.81 -23.45 3.28
N ASP A 135 23.80 -24.16 2.78
CA ASP A 135 22.38 -23.97 3.12
C ASP A 135 21.81 -22.54 2.99
N ILE A 136 22.29 -21.71 2.05
CA ILE A 136 21.84 -20.32 1.96
C ILE A 136 21.07 -20.06 0.70
N ALA A 137 19.79 -19.66 0.92
CA ALA A 137 18.88 -19.28 -0.14
C ALA A 137 19.40 -18.06 -0.91
N THR A 138 19.64 -18.21 -2.20
CA THR A 138 20.07 -17.13 -3.10
C THR A 138 18.90 -16.19 -3.42
N TYR A 139 17.68 -16.70 -3.43
CA TYR A 139 16.44 -15.98 -3.64
C TYR A 139 15.29 -16.70 -2.93
N LYS A 140 14.15 -16.00 -2.85
CA LYS A 140 12.89 -16.56 -2.38
C LYS A 140 11.86 -16.46 -3.50
N GLU A 141 11.04 -17.48 -3.62
CA GLU A 141 10.01 -17.58 -4.65
C GLU A 141 8.65 -17.83 -4.01
N TRP A 142 7.63 -17.07 -4.41
CA TRP A 142 6.25 -17.28 -4.00
C TRP A 142 5.36 -17.47 -5.21
N VAL A 143 4.51 -18.45 -5.17
CA VAL A 143 3.36 -18.56 -6.09
C VAL A 143 2.28 -17.62 -5.59
N LEU A 144 1.79 -16.74 -6.47
CA LEU A 144 0.77 -15.75 -6.17
C LEU A 144 -0.60 -16.17 -6.70
N PRO A 145 -1.69 -15.78 -6.02
CA PRO A 145 -1.75 -15.06 -4.74
C PRO A 145 -1.35 -15.93 -3.55
N SER A 146 -0.44 -15.41 -2.69
CA SER A 146 0.08 -16.12 -1.53
C SER A 146 -0.60 -15.70 -0.23
N ARG A 147 -0.77 -16.65 0.71
CA ARG A 147 -1.27 -16.40 2.08
C ARG A 147 -0.36 -15.42 2.83
N ASP A 148 0.94 -15.47 2.62
CA ASP A 148 1.93 -14.57 3.26
C ASP A 148 1.67 -13.10 2.96
N PHE A 149 1.01 -12.77 1.85
CA PHE A 149 0.75 -11.42 1.40
C PHE A 149 -0.70 -10.99 1.55
N HIS A 150 -1.55 -11.84 2.14
CA HIS A 150 -2.94 -11.52 2.38
C HIS A 150 -3.08 -10.33 3.34
N GLY A 151 -3.90 -9.34 2.97
CA GLY A 151 -4.13 -8.12 3.76
C GLY A 151 -2.95 -7.13 3.81
N LEU A 152 -1.81 -7.42 3.16
CA LEU A 152 -0.68 -6.48 3.14
C LEU A 152 -1.06 -5.16 2.46
N TRP A 153 -1.78 -5.23 1.34
CA TRP A 153 -2.20 -4.05 0.59
C TRP A 153 -3.06 -3.11 1.42
N GLU A 154 -4.04 -3.65 2.12
CA GLU A 154 -4.96 -2.91 2.99
C GLU A 154 -4.25 -2.35 4.22
N SER A 155 -3.27 -3.10 4.74
CA SER A 155 -2.50 -2.70 5.93
C SER A 155 -1.52 -1.55 5.68
N LEU A 156 -1.19 -1.26 4.42
CA LEU A 156 -0.31 -0.17 4.02
C LEU A 156 -1.13 1.11 3.83
N VAL A 157 -0.89 2.11 4.66
CA VAL A 157 -1.58 3.41 4.62
C VAL A 157 -0.58 4.49 4.26
N TYR A 158 -0.84 5.20 3.15
CA TYR A 158 -0.05 6.33 2.67
C TYR A 158 -0.94 7.56 2.54
N GLY A 159 -0.40 8.73 2.82
CA GLY A 159 -1.13 9.99 2.70
C GLY A 159 -1.25 10.50 1.26
N ASP A 160 -0.42 9.98 0.37
CA ASP A 160 -0.37 10.31 -1.05
C ASP A 160 -0.94 9.18 -1.93
N ASP A 161 -1.10 9.46 -3.22
CA ASP A 161 -1.70 8.55 -4.18
C ASP A 161 -0.71 7.49 -4.70
N VAL A 162 0.36 7.16 -3.95
CA VAL A 162 1.41 6.24 -4.41
C VAL A 162 0.84 4.89 -4.82
N LYS A 163 -0.08 4.31 -4.03
CA LYS A 163 -0.72 3.02 -4.35
C LYS A 163 -1.50 3.08 -5.66
N LEU A 164 -2.33 4.10 -5.81
CA LEU A 164 -3.14 4.32 -7.01
C LEU A 164 -2.28 4.52 -8.26
N ARG A 165 -1.24 5.36 -8.13
CA ARG A 165 -0.30 5.63 -9.22
C ARG A 165 0.46 4.39 -9.66
N LEU A 166 0.93 3.57 -8.70
CA LEU A 166 1.61 2.31 -8.99
C LEU A 166 0.69 1.29 -9.66
N THR A 167 -0.54 1.12 -9.16
CA THR A 167 -1.52 0.19 -9.73
C THR A 167 -1.91 0.59 -11.16
N LYS A 168 -2.18 1.88 -11.40
CA LYS A 168 -2.48 2.39 -12.76
C LYS A 168 -1.33 2.18 -13.73
N TYR A 169 -0.11 2.55 -13.32
CA TYR A 169 1.06 2.35 -14.16
C TYR A 169 1.28 0.87 -14.48
N ALA A 170 1.35 0.01 -13.46
CA ALA A 170 1.65 -1.40 -13.63
C ALA A 170 0.56 -2.11 -14.47
N GLY A 171 -0.72 -1.77 -14.24
CA GLY A 171 -1.82 -2.27 -15.03
C GLY A 171 -1.72 -1.86 -16.50
N ASN A 172 -1.43 -0.59 -16.78
CA ASN A 172 -1.26 -0.11 -18.16
C ASN A 172 -0.02 -0.69 -18.84
N ALA A 173 1.09 -0.87 -18.11
CA ALA A 173 2.30 -1.46 -18.65
C ALA A 173 2.10 -2.91 -19.10
N LEU A 174 1.34 -3.70 -18.33
CA LEU A 174 0.95 -5.06 -18.69
C LEU A 174 -0.05 -5.06 -19.85
N LEU A 175 -1.04 -4.17 -19.85
CA LEU A 175 -1.99 -4.02 -20.93
C LEU A 175 -1.30 -3.68 -22.26
N PHE A 176 -0.34 -2.76 -22.26
CA PHE A 176 0.44 -2.41 -23.45
C PHE A 176 1.19 -3.62 -24.01
N SER A 177 1.74 -4.44 -23.10
CA SER A 177 2.42 -5.69 -23.50
C SER A 177 1.45 -6.69 -24.13
N GLN A 178 0.25 -6.86 -23.56
CA GLN A 178 -0.78 -7.75 -24.10
C GLN A 178 -1.30 -7.30 -25.47
N MET A 179 -1.44 -5.98 -25.66
CA MET A 179 -1.90 -5.40 -26.93
C MET A 179 -0.82 -5.37 -28.01
N GLY A 180 0.41 -5.81 -27.71
CA GLY A 180 1.51 -5.82 -28.65
C GLY A 180 1.91 -4.41 -29.13
N VAL A 181 1.81 -3.40 -28.26
CA VAL A 181 2.27 -2.04 -28.59
C VAL A 181 3.74 -2.08 -28.96
N ASP A 182 4.12 -1.43 -30.08
CA ASP A 182 5.50 -1.43 -30.58
C ASP A 182 6.43 -0.68 -29.60
N PRO A 183 7.39 -1.37 -28.95
CA PRO A 183 8.31 -0.76 -28.00
C PRO A 183 9.32 0.21 -28.65
N ASN A 184 9.46 0.18 -29.98
CA ASN A 184 10.31 1.13 -30.70
C ASN A 184 9.63 2.49 -30.87
N LEU A 185 8.29 2.54 -30.83
CA LEU A 185 7.52 3.78 -30.93
C LEU A 185 7.18 4.35 -29.58
N ILE A 186 6.82 3.49 -28.64
CA ILE A 186 6.49 3.86 -27.25
C ILE A 186 7.35 3.01 -26.33
N ALA A 187 8.31 3.63 -25.65
CA ALA A 187 9.21 2.91 -24.75
C ALA A 187 8.60 2.80 -23.34
N TRP A 188 8.53 1.57 -22.82
CA TRP A 188 8.26 1.30 -21.41
C TRP A 188 9.08 0.08 -20.97
N ASN A 189 9.63 0.16 -19.75
CA ASN A 189 10.59 -0.85 -19.27
C ASN A 189 9.97 -1.84 -18.28
N ARG A 190 8.77 -1.57 -17.75
CA ARG A 190 8.13 -2.32 -16.66
C ARG A 190 8.98 -2.43 -15.41
N VAL A 191 9.75 -1.37 -15.14
CA VAL A 191 10.61 -1.25 -13.96
C VAL A 191 10.06 -0.18 -13.03
N VAL A 192 9.79 -0.57 -11.79
CA VAL A 192 9.34 0.31 -10.70
C VAL A 192 10.46 0.45 -9.68
N LEU A 193 10.82 1.68 -9.34
CA LEU A 193 11.77 2.00 -8.28
C LEU A 193 11.05 2.70 -7.12
N LEU A 194 11.01 2.05 -5.94
CA LEU A 194 10.56 2.66 -4.70
C LEU A 194 11.77 3.06 -3.86
N HIS A 195 11.85 4.34 -3.49
CA HIS A 195 12.98 4.84 -2.70
C HIS A 195 12.50 5.66 -1.50
N GLY A 196 13.35 5.82 -0.47
CA GLY A 196 13.03 6.58 0.74
C GLY A 196 13.56 5.94 2.01
N PRO A 197 13.32 6.52 3.18
CA PRO A 197 13.91 6.06 4.45
C PRO A 197 13.57 4.60 4.78
N PRO A 198 14.40 3.92 5.58
CA PRO A 198 14.12 2.55 5.99
C PRO A 198 12.87 2.47 6.87
N GLY A 199 12.16 1.33 6.77
CA GLY A 199 10.98 1.05 7.59
C GLY A 199 9.69 1.76 7.13
N THR A 200 9.65 2.36 5.94
CA THR A 200 8.46 3.00 5.36
C THR A 200 7.57 2.05 4.57
N GLY A 201 7.95 0.77 4.44
CA GLY A 201 7.13 -0.26 3.82
C GLY A 201 7.36 -0.50 2.33
N LYS A 202 8.48 -0.03 1.74
CA LYS A 202 8.80 -0.17 0.31
C LYS A 202 8.75 -1.63 -0.19
N THR A 203 9.52 -2.51 0.43
CA THR A 203 9.54 -3.94 0.09
C THR A 203 8.17 -4.59 0.27
N THR A 204 7.46 -4.23 1.34
CA THR A 204 6.09 -4.69 1.59
C THR A 204 5.13 -4.19 0.51
N LEU A 205 5.28 -2.94 0.06
CA LEU A 205 4.46 -2.37 -1.01
C LEU A 205 4.70 -3.07 -2.36
N CYS A 206 5.96 -3.42 -2.68
CA CYS A 206 6.28 -4.22 -3.87
C CYS A 206 5.58 -5.59 -3.82
N LYS A 207 5.65 -6.30 -2.70
CA LYS A 207 5.00 -7.62 -2.52
C LYS A 207 3.49 -7.51 -2.62
N ALA A 208 2.91 -6.51 -1.98
CA ALA A 208 1.48 -6.24 -2.03
C ALA A 208 1.01 -5.84 -3.44
N LEU A 209 1.80 -5.05 -4.18
CA LEU A 209 1.52 -4.69 -5.57
C LEU A 209 1.54 -5.92 -6.48
N ALA A 210 2.56 -6.78 -6.36
CA ALA A 210 2.67 -8.01 -7.13
C ALA A 210 1.43 -8.90 -6.90
N GLN A 211 0.99 -9.08 -5.66
CA GLN A 211 -0.23 -9.82 -5.33
C GLN A 211 -1.49 -9.20 -5.94
N GLN A 212 -1.65 -7.88 -5.85
CA GLN A 212 -2.81 -7.18 -6.45
C GLN A 212 -2.85 -7.34 -7.96
N LEU A 213 -1.71 -7.27 -8.63
CA LEU A 213 -1.62 -7.46 -10.08
C LEU A 213 -1.86 -8.92 -10.46
N ALA A 214 -1.34 -9.89 -9.71
CA ALA A 214 -1.61 -11.32 -9.92
C ALA A 214 -3.11 -11.60 -9.86
N ILE A 215 -3.82 -11.05 -8.85
CA ILE A 215 -5.28 -11.19 -8.72
C ILE A 215 -6.01 -10.50 -9.89
N ARG A 216 -5.59 -9.31 -10.29
CA ARG A 216 -6.24 -8.51 -11.34
C ARG A 216 -6.10 -9.15 -12.72
N PHE A 217 -4.96 -9.78 -13.00
CA PHE A 217 -4.63 -10.33 -14.32
C PHE A 217 -4.73 -11.87 -14.38
N GLN A 218 -5.35 -12.51 -13.39
CA GLN A 218 -5.48 -13.97 -13.30
C GLN A 218 -6.19 -14.61 -14.51
N ASP A 219 -7.11 -13.88 -15.16
CA ASP A 219 -7.82 -14.38 -16.36
C ASP A 219 -6.87 -14.43 -17.58
N THR A 220 -5.82 -13.61 -17.61
CA THR A 220 -4.81 -13.60 -18.66
C THR A 220 -3.58 -14.44 -18.31
N TYR A 221 -3.16 -14.36 -17.06
CA TYR A 221 -2.02 -15.10 -16.52
C TYR A 221 -2.51 -16.00 -15.38
N PRO A 222 -2.88 -17.26 -15.67
CA PRO A 222 -3.35 -18.19 -14.65
C PRO A 222 -2.34 -18.47 -13.55
N THR A 223 -1.06 -18.34 -13.85
CA THR A 223 0.04 -18.51 -12.90
C THR A 223 0.77 -17.17 -12.69
N ALA A 224 1.08 -16.85 -11.46
CA ALA A 224 1.91 -15.69 -11.17
C ALA A 224 2.95 -16.04 -10.09
N VAL A 225 4.17 -15.55 -10.26
CA VAL A 225 5.30 -15.85 -9.38
C VAL A 225 6.01 -14.57 -8.98
N LEU A 226 6.37 -14.45 -7.71
CA LEU A 226 7.27 -13.40 -7.20
C LEU A 226 8.61 -14.02 -6.83
N VAL A 227 9.69 -13.57 -7.49
CA VAL A 227 11.07 -13.90 -7.17
C VAL A 227 11.71 -12.72 -6.44
N GLU A 228 12.05 -12.89 -5.16
CA GLU A 228 12.71 -11.86 -4.35
C GLU A 228 14.21 -12.12 -4.28
N VAL A 229 14.98 -11.15 -4.70
CA VAL A 229 16.43 -11.16 -4.71
C VAL A 229 16.94 -10.04 -3.80
N ASN A 230 17.77 -10.37 -2.82
CA ASN A 230 18.44 -9.34 -2.01
C ASN A 230 19.79 -9.00 -2.68
N ALA A 231 19.92 -7.73 -3.15
CA ALA A 231 21.11 -7.29 -3.84
C ALA A 231 22.36 -7.40 -2.96
N HIS A 232 22.25 -7.12 -1.65
CA HIS A 232 23.38 -7.23 -0.72
C HIS A 232 23.92 -8.67 -0.62
N SER A 233 23.05 -9.68 -0.58
CA SER A 233 23.48 -11.09 -0.49
C SER A 233 24.19 -11.59 -1.74
N LEU A 234 23.91 -10.99 -2.91
CA LEU A 234 24.63 -11.32 -4.15
C LEU A 234 26.10 -10.86 -4.13
N PHE A 235 26.44 -9.84 -3.32
CA PHE A 235 27.80 -9.27 -3.27
C PHE A 235 28.62 -9.75 -2.08
N SER A 236 28.01 -10.03 -0.94
CA SER A 236 28.72 -10.25 0.34
C SER A 236 29.44 -11.57 0.44
N ARG A 237 29.19 -12.55 -0.43
CA ARG A 237 29.64 -13.93 -0.21
C ARG A 237 30.63 -14.53 -1.21
N TRP A 238 30.60 -14.07 -2.48
CA TRP A 238 31.30 -14.81 -3.54
C TRP A 238 31.97 -13.90 -4.55
N PHE A 239 33.04 -13.23 -4.18
CA PHE A 239 33.79 -12.37 -5.10
C PHE A 239 34.25 -13.06 -6.40
N SER A 240 34.45 -14.38 -6.39
CA SER A 240 34.87 -15.12 -7.61
C SER A 240 33.76 -15.81 -8.39
N GLU A 241 32.55 -16.05 -7.80
CA GLU A 241 31.47 -16.80 -8.43
C GLU A 241 30.15 -16.02 -8.57
N SER A 242 30.07 -14.80 -8.07
CA SER A 242 28.84 -13.98 -8.05
C SER A 242 28.25 -13.74 -9.45
N GLY A 243 29.08 -13.63 -10.49
CA GLY A 243 28.60 -13.53 -11.87
C GLY A 243 27.87 -14.79 -12.37
N LYS A 244 28.33 -15.98 -11.95
CA LYS A 244 27.67 -17.25 -12.28
C LYS A 244 26.35 -17.41 -11.54
N LEU A 245 26.27 -16.97 -10.28
CA LEU A 245 25.04 -17.01 -9.48
C LEU A 245 23.97 -16.10 -10.08
N VAL A 246 24.32 -14.87 -10.46
CA VAL A 246 23.41 -13.98 -11.18
C VAL A 246 22.90 -14.64 -12.46
N SER A 247 23.79 -15.25 -13.25
CA SER A 247 23.41 -15.92 -14.49
C SER A 247 22.47 -17.10 -14.27
N ARG A 248 22.72 -17.94 -13.24
CA ARG A 248 21.85 -19.07 -12.89
C ARG A 248 20.47 -18.59 -12.41
N LEU A 249 20.44 -17.58 -11.54
CA LEU A 249 19.20 -17.00 -11.06
C LEU A 249 18.35 -16.47 -12.24
N PHE A 250 18.96 -15.69 -13.12
CA PHE A 250 18.23 -15.14 -14.27
C PHE A 250 17.88 -16.20 -15.32
N GLN A 251 18.66 -17.28 -15.44
CA GLN A 251 18.27 -18.42 -16.27
C GLN A 251 16.95 -19.02 -15.75
N LYS A 252 16.86 -19.25 -14.43
CA LYS A 252 15.59 -19.74 -13.84
C LYS A 252 14.43 -18.79 -14.02
N ILE A 253 14.67 -17.47 -13.88
CA ILE A 253 13.63 -16.47 -14.17
C ILE A 253 13.20 -16.55 -15.65
N GLN A 254 14.14 -16.76 -16.57
CA GLN A 254 13.83 -16.94 -17.99
C GLN A 254 13.03 -18.22 -18.24
N ASP A 255 13.36 -19.32 -17.59
CA ASP A 255 12.63 -20.57 -17.68
C ASP A 255 11.16 -20.41 -17.20
N LEU A 256 10.93 -19.60 -16.14
CA LEU A 256 9.57 -19.23 -15.69
C LEU A 256 8.83 -18.33 -16.70
N LEU A 257 9.55 -17.45 -17.40
CA LEU A 257 9.00 -16.53 -18.39
C LEU A 257 8.75 -17.18 -19.76
N ASP A 258 9.31 -18.35 -20.04
CA ASP A 258 9.05 -19.09 -21.29
C ASP A 258 7.62 -19.67 -21.33
N ASP A 259 6.96 -19.79 -20.17
CA ASP A 259 5.53 -19.99 -20.09
C ASP A 259 4.79 -18.64 -20.23
N GLU A 260 4.20 -18.38 -21.37
CA GLU A 260 3.45 -17.14 -21.66
C GLU A 260 2.21 -16.96 -20.74
N GLY A 261 1.70 -18.03 -20.15
CA GLY A 261 0.61 -18.01 -19.16
C GLY A 261 1.09 -17.64 -17.75
N SER A 262 2.39 -17.48 -17.54
CA SER A 262 2.98 -17.15 -16.24
C SER A 262 3.41 -15.69 -16.15
N LEU A 263 2.91 -14.94 -15.16
CA LEU A 263 3.33 -13.57 -14.86
C LEU A 263 4.43 -13.57 -13.81
N VAL A 264 5.63 -13.08 -14.14
CA VAL A 264 6.77 -13.11 -13.22
C VAL A 264 7.12 -11.72 -12.74
N PHE A 265 7.08 -11.55 -11.42
CA PHE A 265 7.56 -10.35 -10.73
C PHE A 265 8.96 -10.61 -10.18
N VAL A 266 9.92 -9.76 -10.53
CA VAL A 266 11.28 -9.82 -10.01
C VAL A 266 11.48 -8.66 -9.05
N LEU A 267 11.57 -8.95 -7.74
CA LEU A 267 11.83 -7.95 -6.70
C LEU A 267 13.32 -7.94 -6.36
N ILE A 268 13.99 -6.82 -6.67
CA ILE A 268 15.38 -6.58 -6.31
C ILE A 268 15.39 -5.58 -5.14
N ASP A 269 15.66 -6.10 -3.94
CA ASP A 269 15.64 -5.30 -2.71
C ASP A 269 17.03 -4.71 -2.42
N GLU A 270 17.07 -3.48 -1.88
CA GLU A 270 18.28 -2.77 -1.45
C GLU A 270 19.31 -2.52 -2.57
N VAL A 271 18.81 -1.97 -3.72
CA VAL A 271 19.68 -1.69 -4.89
C VAL A 271 20.80 -0.66 -4.63
N GLU A 272 20.75 0.09 -3.54
CA GLU A 272 21.87 0.97 -3.09
C GLU A 272 23.18 0.20 -2.86
N SER A 273 23.10 -1.08 -2.50
CA SER A 273 24.29 -1.94 -2.32
C SER A 273 25.09 -2.11 -3.62
N LEU A 274 24.40 -2.07 -4.77
CA LEU A 274 25.02 -2.12 -6.11
C LEU A 274 25.90 -0.88 -6.37
N ALA A 275 25.38 0.29 -6.02
CA ALA A 275 26.11 1.55 -6.17
C ALA A 275 27.30 1.64 -5.21
N ALA A 276 27.15 1.14 -3.97
CA ALA A 276 28.22 1.07 -2.99
C ALA A 276 29.35 0.16 -3.48
N ALA A 277 29.02 -1.04 -3.97
CA ALA A 277 29.99 -1.99 -4.52
C ALA A 277 30.74 -1.41 -5.75
N ARG A 278 30.04 -0.71 -6.66
CA ARG A 278 30.67 -0.05 -7.81
C ARG A 278 31.63 1.07 -7.38
N LYS A 279 31.25 1.90 -6.40
CA LYS A 279 32.11 2.96 -5.86
C LYS A 279 33.36 2.39 -5.16
N ALA A 280 33.20 1.34 -4.36
CA ALA A 280 34.30 0.68 -3.66
C ALA A 280 35.29 0.04 -4.64
N ALA A 281 34.81 -0.62 -5.71
CA ALA A 281 35.66 -1.17 -6.75
C ALA A 281 36.39 -0.07 -7.56
N ALA A 282 35.72 1.06 -7.84
CA ALA A 282 36.34 2.19 -8.55
C ALA A 282 37.46 2.88 -7.72
N SER A 283 37.34 2.87 -6.39
CA SER A 283 38.34 3.39 -5.47
C SER A 283 39.48 2.38 -5.17
N GLY A 284 39.42 1.16 -5.70
CA GLY A 284 40.38 0.08 -5.45
C GLY A 284 40.26 -0.60 -4.08
N ALA A 285 39.16 -0.29 -3.34
CA ALA A 285 38.88 -0.89 -2.04
C ALA A 285 38.30 -2.30 -2.16
N GLU A 286 37.65 -2.62 -3.31
CA GLU A 286 37.08 -3.94 -3.62
C GLU A 286 37.56 -4.42 -4.99
N PRO A 287 37.55 -5.76 -5.25
CA PRO A 287 37.91 -6.32 -6.53
C PRO A 287 37.04 -5.81 -7.69
N SER A 288 37.61 -5.70 -8.90
CA SER A 288 36.93 -5.31 -10.12
C SER A 288 35.73 -6.22 -10.48
N ASP A 289 35.64 -7.39 -9.88
CA ASP A 289 34.55 -8.35 -10.07
C ASP A 289 33.20 -7.83 -9.58
N ALA A 290 33.17 -6.95 -8.56
CA ALA A 290 31.94 -6.30 -8.15
C ALA A 290 31.28 -5.48 -9.27
N ILE A 291 32.07 -4.78 -10.10
CA ILE A 291 31.56 -4.04 -11.26
C ILE A 291 30.97 -5.00 -12.29
N ARG A 292 31.59 -6.16 -12.51
CA ARG A 292 31.09 -7.17 -13.45
C ARG A 292 29.73 -7.72 -13.03
N VAL A 293 29.52 -7.96 -11.75
CA VAL A 293 28.25 -8.44 -11.19
C VAL A 293 27.16 -7.42 -11.39
N VAL A 294 27.42 -6.14 -11.08
CA VAL A 294 26.46 -5.05 -11.30
C VAL A 294 26.09 -4.95 -12.78
N ASN A 295 27.07 -4.99 -13.68
CA ASN A 295 26.82 -4.93 -15.11
C ASN A 295 26.05 -6.17 -15.62
N ALA A 296 26.38 -7.37 -15.11
CA ALA A 296 25.64 -8.58 -15.43
C ALA A 296 24.17 -8.46 -15.00
N LEU A 297 23.91 -7.99 -13.76
CA LEU A 297 22.55 -7.78 -13.28
C LEU A 297 21.77 -6.75 -14.15
N LEU A 298 22.38 -5.62 -14.47
CA LEU A 298 21.78 -4.61 -15.35
C LEU A 298 21.45 -5.17 -16.74
N THR A 299 22.37 -5.96 -17.32
CA THR A 299 22.15 -6.61 -18.62
C THR A 299 20.99 -7.60 -18.55
N GLN A 300 20.87 -8.36 -17.47
CA GLN A 300 19.75 -9.27 -17.26
C GLN A 300 18.41 -8.52 -17.11
N VAL A 301 18.39 -7.44 -16.33
CA VAL A 301 17.21 -6.57 -16.21
C VAL A 301 16.79 -5.99 -17.57
N ASP A 302 17.77 -5.58 -18.41
CA ASP A 302 17.49 -5.13 -19.77
C ASP A 302 16.91 -6.26 -20.64
N GLY A 303 17.36 -7.49 -20.48
CA GLY A 303 16.80 -8.66 -21.15
C GLY A 303 15.32 -8.90 -20.83
N LEU A 304 14.90 -8.62 -19.58
CA LEU A 304 13.50 -8.78 -19.16
C LEU A 304 12.53 -7.80 -19.85
N LYS A 305 13.02 -6.68 -20.38
CA LYS A 305 12.17 -5.70 -21.11
C LYS A 305 11.53 -6.28 -22.36
N HIS A 306 12.11 -7.32 -22.92
CA HIS A 306 11.58 -7.98 -24.14
C HIS A 306 10.51 -9.04 -23.81
N ARG A 307 10.32 -9.38 -22.54
CA ARG A 307 9.31 -10.36 -22.08
C ARG A 307 8.03 -9.65 -21.69
N SER A 308 6.91 -9.95 -22.38
CA SER A 308 5.60 -9.32 -22.15
C SER A 308 5.01 -9.60 -20.74
N ASN A 309 5.41 -10.73 -20.15
CA ASN A 309 4.93 -11.29 -18.91
C ASN A 309 5.88 -11.07 -17.71
N ALA A 310 6.81 -10.10 -17.81
CA ALA A 310 7.76 -9.76 -16.75
C ALA A 310 7.53 -8.35 -16.20
N MET A 311 7.69 -8.17 -14.88
CA MET A 311 7.76 -6.86 -14.23
C MET A 311 8.86 -6.84 -13.17
N VAL A 312 9.68 -5.79 -13.17
CA VAL A 312 10.77 -5.62 -12.20
C VAL A 312 10.38 -4.57 -11.17
N LEU A 313 10.46 -4.95 -9.89
CA LEU A 313 10.21 -4.10 -8.74
C LEU A 313 11.53 -3.89 -8.01
N THR A 314 11.91 -2.66 -7.74
CA THR A 314 13.18 -2.37 -7.07
C THR A 314 12.95 -1.46 -5.88
N THR A 315 13.75 -1.64 -4.81
CA THR A 315 13.67 -0.78 -3.63
C THR A 315 15.04 -0.23 -3.26
N SER A 316 15.06 0.99 -2.71
CA SER A 316 16.26 1.59 -2.13
C SER A 316 15.95 2.33 -0.82
N ASN A 317 16.84 2.19 0.16
CA ASN A 317 16.74 2.90 1.44
C ASN A 317 17.47 4.26 1.42
N ILE A 318 18.33 4.51 0.43
CA ILE A 318 19.17 5.70 0.35
C ILE A 318 18.94 6.37 -1.01
N THR A 319 18.18 7.44 -1.02
CA THR A 319 17.82 8.16 -2.27
C THR A 319 19.05 8.70 -3.02
N GLU A 320 20.05 9.20 -2.30
CA GLU A 320 21.26 9.82 -2.86
C GLU A 320 22.32 8.81 -3.35
N ALA A 321 22.20 7.54 -2.95
CA ALA A 321 23.17 6.50 -3.25
C ALA A 321 22.66 5.50 -4.30
N ILE A 322 21.57 5.79 -5.00
CA ILE A 322 21.06 4.90 -6.05
C ILE A 322 21.97 5.01 -7.28
N ASP A 323 22.30 3.86 -7.89
CA ASP A 323 23.02 3.85 -9.16
C ASP A 323 22.15 4.46 -10.27
N LEU A 324 22.69 5.49 -10.95
CA LEU A 324 21.99 6.19 -12.03
C LEU A 324 21.50 5.24 -13.13
N ALA A 325 22.25 4.16 -13.37
CA ALA A 325 21.86 3.17 -14.36
C ALA A 325 20.52 2.46 -14.01
N PHE A 326 20.20 2.28 -12.72
CA PHE A 326 18.89 1.80 -12.29
C PHE A 326 17.81 2.89 -12.38
N VAL A 327 18.18 4.12 -12.02
CA VAL A 327 17.26 5.26 -12.10
C VAL A 327 16.79 5.48 -13.53
N ASP A 328 17.68 5.39 -14.52
CA ASP A 328 17.36 5.59 -15.93
C ASP A 328 16.46 4.48 -16.50
N ARG A 329 16.54 3.28 -15.94
CA ARG A 329 15.71 2.14 -16.34
C ARG A 329 14.31 2.17 -15.74
N ALA A 330 14.13 2.87 -14.62
CA ALA A 330 12.85 2.92 -13.94
C ALA A 330 11.89 3.89 -14.64
N ASP A 331 10.73 3.37 -15.05
CA ASP A 331 9.63 4.19 -15.61
C ASP A 331 8.93 4.96 -14.50
N ILE A 332 8.74 4.33 -13.34
CA ILE A 332 8.24 4.99 -12.14
C ILE A 332 9.32 5.03 -11.07
N LYS A 333 9.53 6.22 -10.55
CA LYS A 333 10.36 6.52 -9.38
C LYS A 333 9.43 7.12 -8.33
N ALA A 334 9.13 6.32 -7.28
CA ALA A 334 8.21 6.76 -6.26
C ALA A 334 8.93 6.87 -4.91
N TYR A 335 8.89 8.07 -4.34
CA TYR A 335 9.36 8.31 -2.99
C TYR A 335 8.33 7.81 -2.00
N VAL A 336 8.74 6.95 -1.06
CA VAL A 336 7.93 6.43 0.03
C VAL A 336 8.50 6.96 1.34
N GLY A 337 7.93 8.07 1.79
CA GLY A 337 8.36 8.78 3.00
C GLY A 337 7.76 8.20 4.28
N PRO A 338 8.11 8.82 5.44
CA PRO A 338 7.45 8.54 6.70
C PRO A 338 5.94 8.84 6.60
N PRO A 339 5.08 8.13 7.34
CA PRO A 339 3.64 8.32 7.27
C PRO A 339 3.22 9.69 7.84
N GLY A 340 2.34 10.40 7.13
CA GLY A 340 1.67 11.62 7.62
C GLY A 340 0.69 11.33 8.76
N PHE A 341 0.06 12.37 9.31
CA PHE A 341 -0.81 12.24 10.50
C PHE A 341 -1.92 11.20 10.30
N GLU A 342 -2.65 11.26 9.19
CA GLU A 342 -3.77 10.35 8.92
C GLU A 342 -3.31 8.90 8.80
N ALA A 343 -2.17 8.65 8.16
CA ALA A 343 -1.58 7.33 8.05
C ALA A 343 -1.11 6.82 9.42
N ARG A 344 -0.46 7.67 10.23
CA ARG A 344 -0.08 7.35 11.61
C ARG A 344 -1.31 7.01 12.45
N TYR A 345 -2.36 7.83 12.34
CA TYR A 345 -3.63 7.59 13.02
C TYR A 345 -4.22 6.22 12.65
N SER A 346 -4.35 5.93 11.36
CA SER A 346 -4.91 4.66 10.89
C SER A 346 -4.09 3.45 11.33
N ILE A 347 -2.75 3.54 11.32
CA ILE A 347 -1.86 2.47 11.79
C ILE A 347 -2.04 2.23 13.30
N ILE A 348 -2.13 3.29 14.09
CA ILE A 348 -2.27 3.19 15.55
C ILE A 348 -3.65 2.66 15.92
N ILE A 349 -4.72 3.18 15.28
CA ILE A 349 -6.08 2.79 15.60
C ILE A 349 -6.33 1.31 15.29
N SER A 350 -5.88 0.82 14.12
CA SER A 350 -6.03 -0.59 13.75
C SER A 350 -5.32 -1.52 14.73
N ALA A 351 -4.16 -1.12 15.24
CA ALA A 351 -3.45 -1.90 16.26
C ALA A 351 -4.20 -1.91 17.62
N ILE A 352 -4.83 -0.80 17.99
CA ILE A 352 -5.63 -0.72 19.22
C ILE A 352 -6.91 -1.55 19.08
N GLU A 353 -7.58 -1.48 17.93
CA GLU A 353 -8.76 -2.29 17.62
C GLU A 353 -8.45 -3.80 17.73
N GLU A 354 -7.32 -4.25 17.24
CA GLU A 354 -6.86 -5.63 17.37
C GLU A 354 -6.65 -6.00 18.86
N LEU A 355 -6.02 -5.14 19.66
CA LEU A 355 -5.84 -5.38 21.07
C LEU A 355 -7.17 -5.43 21.85
N ILE A 356 -8.14 -4.62 21.46
CA ILE A 356 -9.50 -4.64 22.00
C ILE A 356 -10.21 -5.93 21.60
N ALA A 357 -10.16 -6.31 20.32
CA ALA A 357 -10.77 -7.54 19.81
C ALA A 357 -10.23 -8.80 20.50
N LYS A 358 -8.94 -8.81 20.86
CA LYS A 358 -8.30 -9.89 21.65
C LYS A 358 -8.53 -9.78 23.16
N GLY A 359 -9.25 -8.76 23.63
CA GLY A 359 -9.57 -8.57 25.07
C GLY A 359 -8.39 -8.14 25.93
N LEU A 360 -7.29 -7.68 25.32
CA LEU A 360 -6.09 -7.19 26.03
C LEU A 360 -6.28 -5.75 26.52
N VAL A 361 -6.98 -4.92 25.76
CA VAL A 361 -7.38 -3.56 26.12
C VAL A 361 -8.89 -3.54 26.31
N GLN A 362 -9.34 -3.04 27.47
CA GLN A 362 -10.75 -2.92 27.80
C GLN A 362 -11.22 -1.49 27.62
N VAL A 363 -12.33 -1.32 26.93
CA VAL A 363 -13.04 -0.05 26.79
C VAL A 363 -14.11 0.01 27.86
N GLY A 364 -14.11 1.04 28.70
CA GLY A 364 -15.12 1.22 29.74
C GLY A 364 -16.50 1.52 29.16
N GLU A 365 -17.57 1.23 29.91
CA GLU A 365 -18.96 1.50 29.47
C GLU A 365 -19.22 2.99 29.15
N SER A 366 -18.48 3.90 29.77
CA SER A 366 -18.51 5.35 29.50
C SER A 366 -17.56 5.82 28.42
N GLU A 367 -16.63 4.99 27.98
CA GLU A 367 -15.70 5.26 26.89
C GLU A 367 -16.36 4.81 25.59
N THR A 368 -16.93 5.75 24.86
CA THR A 368 -17.45 5.52 23.50
C THR A 368 -16.38 4.92 22.61
N ARG A 369 -16.81 4.23 21.53
CA ARG A 369 -15.96 3.65 20.48
C ARG A 369 -14.78 4.55 20.14
N LEU A 370 -13.65 3.93 19.75
CA LEU A 370 -12.50 4.67 19.21
C LEU A 370 -12.97 5.66 18.14
N PRO A 371 -12.51 6.91 18.16
CA PRO A 371 -12.99 7.90 17.20
C PRO A 371 -12.59 7.49 15.78
N ALA A 372 -13.53 7.50 14.85
CA ALA A 372 -13.21 7.34 13.44
C ALA A 372 -12.43 8.56 12.94
N LEU A 373 -11.60 8.41 11.91
CA LEU A 373 -10.81 9.50 11.33
C LEU A 373 -11.70 10.69 10.93
N GLN A 374 -12.89 10.40 10.41
CA GLN A 374 -13.88 11.42 10.08
C GLN A 374 -14.36 12.22 11.28
N ALA A 375 -14.66 11.54 12.38
CA ALA A 375 -15.04 12.23 13.63
C ALA A 375 -13.92 13.14 14.13
N MET A 376 -12.65 12.72 13.96
CA MET A 376 -11.49 13.53 14.27
C MET A 376 -11.40 14.80 13.41
N ARG A 377 -11.67 14.68 12.10
CA ARG A 377 -11.70 15.85 11.20
C ARG A 377 -12.80 16.84 11.58
N VAL A 378 -14.00 16.35 11.84
CA VAL A 378 -15.11 17.20 12.30
C VAL A 378 -14.74 17.88 13.62
N HIS A 379 -14.15 17.15 14.57
CA HIS A 379 -13.74 17.71 15.86
C HIS A 379 -12.65 18.78 15.70
N ALA A 380 -11.65 18.57 14.86
CA ALA A 380 -10.62 19.57 14.56
C ALA A 380 -11.25 20.85 13.99
N LYS A 381 -12.19 20.74 13.05
CA LYS A 381 -12.91 21.88 12.48
C LYS A 381 -13.74 22.66 13.50
N THR A 382 -14.40 22.00 14.44
CA THR A 382 -15.14 22.68 15.51
C THR A 382 -14.24 23.52 16.41
N HIS A 383 -12.94 23.20 16.44
CA HIS A 383 -11.92 23.95 17.15
C HIS A 383 -11.13 24.93 16.26
N GLY A 384 -11.58 25.14 15.01
CA GLY A 384 -11.01 26.13 14.09
C GLY A 384 -9.80 25.65 13.29
N PHE A 385 -9.53 24.32 13.23
CA PHE A 385 -8.42 23.76 12.48
C PHE A 385 -8.91 23.18 11.15
N SER A 386 -8.21 23.52 10.05
CA SER A 386 -8.52 23.03 8.72
C SER A 386 -7.96 21.62 8.45
N ASP A 387 -6.90 21.23 9.17
CA ASP A 387 -6.24 19.94 8.99
C ASP A 387 -5.91 19.28 10.34
N LEU A 388 -5.73 17.96 10.31
CA LEU A 388 -5.48 17.13 11.49
C LEU A 388 -4.05 17.26 12.01
N GLU A 389 -3.08 17.59 11.17
CA GLU A 389 -1.68 17.78 11.61
C GLU A 389 -1.59 19.03 12.50
N ALA A 390 -2.15 20.16 12.07
CA ALA A 390 -2.19 21.41 12.85
C ALA A 390 -2.98 21.22 14.16
N TRP A 391 -4.12 20.54 14.12
CA TRP A 391 -4.89 20.16 15.31
C TRP A 391 -4.07 19.32 16.28
N GLY A 392 -3.39 18.28 15.77
CA GLY A 392 -2.54 17.42 16.59
C GLY A 392 -1.37 18.16 17.23
N CYS A 393 -0.69 19.02 16.48
CA CYS A 393 0.38 19.88 16.99
C CYS A 393 -0.11 20.80 18.09
N TRP A 394 -1.29 21.43 17.91
CA TRP A 394 -1.91 22.26 18.94
C TRP A 394 -2.23 21.44 20.21
N CYS A 395 -2.79 20.23 20.07
CA CYS A 395 -3.05 19.34 21.21
C CYS A 395 -1.79 19.02 22.01
N VAL A 396 -0.65 18.84 21.33
CA VAL A 396 0.64 18.61 22.01
C VAL A 396 1.09 19.86 22.75
N GLN A 397 1.05 21.03 22.08
CA GLN A 397 1.49 22.29 22.66
C GLN A 397 0.64 22.70 23.86
N GLU A 398 -0.69 22.59 23.76
CA GLU A 398 -1.62 22.91 24.86
C GLU A 398 -1.33 22.06 26.10
N LEU A 399 -1.08 20.75 25.92
CA LEU A 399 -0.74 19.88 27.02
C LEU A 399 0.64 20.19 27.62
N MET A 400 1.62 20.57 26.79
CA MET A 400 2.94 20.95 27.26
C MET A 400 2.90 22.26 28.07
N ASP A 401 2.12 23.22 27.64
CA ASP A 401 1.99 24.51 28.34
C ASP A 401 1.21 24.34 29.65
N HIS A 402 0.21 23.47 29.69
CA HIS A 402 -0.44 23.09 30.94
C HIS A 402 0.52 22.38 31.89
N ALA A 403 1.33 21.43 31.39
CA ALA A 403 2.32 20.72 32.18
C ALA A 403 3.37 21.64 32.80
N LYS A 404 3.78 22.71 32.09
CA LYS A 404 4.68 23.74 32.64
C LYS A 404 4.04 24.52 33.79
N LYS A 405 2.71 24.73 33.77
CA LYS A 405 1.97 25.50 34.79
C LYS A 405 1.73 24.65 36.06
N VAL A 406 1.28 23.40 35.89
CA VAL A 406 0.85 22.56 37.02
C VAL A 406 1.92 21.58 37.49
N GLY A 407 2.91 21.30 36.66
CA GLY A 407 3.97 20.31 36.91
C GLY A 407 3.55 18.87 36.59
N MET A 408 4.53 17.97 36.60
CA MET A 408 4.35 16.54 36.31
C MET A 408 4.71 15.69 37.54
N ASN A 409 4.06 14.55 37.67
CA ASN A 409 4.41 13.52 38.62
C ASN A 409 5.62 12.71 38.13
N PRO A 410 6.31 11.94 38.98
CA PRO A 410 7.46 11.12 38.59
C PRO A 410 7.12 10.07 37.51
N ASP A 411 5.87 9.63 37.43
CA ASP A 411 5.36 8.68 36.43
C ASP A 411 5.04 9.34 35.07
N GLY A 412 5.27 10.65 34.94
CA GLY A 412 5.00 11.43 33.75
C GLY A 412 3.54 11.86 33.57
N SER A 413 2.65 11.61 34.55
CA SER A 413 1.30 12.16 34.57
C SER A 413 1.29 13.63 35.02
N LEU A 414 0.24 14.38 34.64
CA LEU A 414 0.04 15.74 35.12
C LEU A 414 -0.39 15.74 36.59
N LYS A 415 0.10 16.70 37.39
CA LYS A 415 -0.37 16.88 38.79
C LYS A 415 -1.84 17.28 38.84
N GLU A 416 -2.26 18.08 37.85
CA GLU A 416 -3.68 18.44 37.68
C GLU A 416 -4.07 18.12 36.22
N PRO A 417 -5.20 17.40 35.99
CA PRO A 417 -5.63 17.02 34.66
C PRO A 417 -5.98 18.26 33.82
N HIS A 418 -5.62 18.24 32.55
CA HIS A 418 -6.03 19.29 31.62
C HIS A 418 -7.54 19.14 31.33
N ARG A 419 -8.24 20.29 31.12
CA ARG A 419 -9.70 20.34 30.85
C ARG A 419 -10.14 19.43 29.69
N LEU A 420 -9.28 19.25 28.67
CA LEU A 420 -9.54 18.41 27.50
C LEU A 420 -9.04 16.96 27.67
N GLU A 421 -8.44 16.60 28.80
CA GLU A 421 -7.99 15.23 29.03
C GLU A 421 -9.14 14.21 29.11
N GLY A 422 -10.37 14.67 29.40
CA GLY A 422 -11.60 13.89 29.28
C GLY A 422 -12.02 13.59 27.85
N ASP A 423 -11.56 14.39 26.88
CA ASP A 423 -11.92 14.25 25.48
C ASP A 423 -11.06 13.21 24.76
N VAL A 424 -11.69 12.15 24.28
CA VAL A 424 -11.02 11.08 23.55
C VAL A 424 -10.35 11.55 22.26
N HIS A 425 -10.94 12.49 21.53
CA HIS A 425 -10.38 13.04 20.31
C HIS A 425 -9.09 13.81 20.57
N PHE A 426 -9.07 14.63 21.63
CA PHE A 426 -7.88 15.35 22.05
C PHE A 426 -6.75 14.39 22.45
N ARG A 427 -7.05 13.35 23.24
CA ARG A 427 -6.05 12.35 23.65
C ARG A 427 -5.44 11.60 22.48
N PHE A 428 -6.28 11.14 21.56
CA PHE A 428 -5.80 10.43 20.36
C PHE A 428 -4.97 11.35 19.46
N SER A 429 -5.44 12.58 19.19
CA SER A 429 -4.69 13.55 18.39
C SER A 429 -3.33 13.87 18.99
N ASN A 430 -3.28 14.09 20.29
CA ASN A 430 -2.02 14.33 21.02
C ASN A 430 -1.08 13.11 20.91
N THR A 431 -1.61 11.89 21.05
CA THR A 431 -0.81 10.67 20.96
C THR A 431 -0.24 10.49 19.55
N VAL A 432 -1.06 10.65 18.50
CA VAL A 432 -0.65 10.52 17.11
C VAL A 432 0.35 11.59 16.70
N ALA A 433 0.12 12.85 17.07
CA ALA A 433 1.04 13.95 16.75
C ALA A 433 2.44 13.73 17.34
N ARG A 434 2.52 13.15 18.53
CA ARG A 434 3.81 12.79 19.16
C ARG A 434 4.59 11.71 18.41
N THR A 435 3.99 11.00 17.46
CA THR A 435 4.68 10.01 16.63
C THR A 435 5.21 10.59 15.31
N GLU A 436 5.23 11.91 15.14
CA GLU A 436 5.80 12.56 13.97
C GLU A 436 7.25 12.12 13.73
N GLY A 437 7.59 11.81 12.47
CA GLY A 437 8.91 11.33 12.05
C GLY A 437 9.15 9.84 12.30
N PHE A 438 8.23 9.10 12.92
CA PHE A 438 8.37 7.66 13.09
C PHE A 438 8.10 6.92 11.79
N SER A 439 8.90 5.90 11.51
CA SER A 439 8.65 4.99 10.39
C SER A 439 7.44 4.09 10.66
N GLY A 440 6.84 3.53 9.61
CA GLY A 440 5.75 2.56 9.75
C GLY A 440 6.13 1.34 10.61
N ARG A 441 7.40 0.90 10.53
CA ARG A 441 7.94 -0.18 11.38
C ARG A 441 7.95 0.20 12.85
N ALA A 442 8.40 1.41 13.19
CA ALA A 442 8.41 1.92 14.55
C ALA A 442 6.98 2.04 15.11
N LEU A 443 6.05 2.59 14.30
CA LEU A 443 4.65 2.72 14.70
C LEU A 443 3.97 1.39 15.03
N ARG A 444 4.25 0.34 14.26
CA ARG A 444 3.69 -1.00 14.51
C ARG A 444 4.28 -1.69 15.75
N LYS A 445 5.48 -1.30 16.17
CA LYS A 445 6.14 -1.79 17.39
C LYS A 445 5.60 -1.11 18.64
N LEU A 446 5.24 0.18 18.56
CA LEU A 446 4.80 0.99 19.69
C LEU A 446 3.62 0.40 20.49
N PRO A 447 2.56 -0.17 19.89
CA PRO A 447 1.44 -0.75 20.64
C PRO A 447 1.87 -1.85 21.60
N PHE A 448 2.79 -2.71 21.18
CA PHE A 448 3.36 -3.75 22.06
C PHE A 448 4.14 -3.14 23.22
N LEU A 449 5.00 -2.15 22.96
CA LEU A 449 5.77 -1.45 24.00
C LEU A 449 4.85 -0.68 24.97
N ALA A 450 3.79 -0.08 24.45
CA ALA A 450 2.79 0.63 25.23
C ALA A 450 2.05 -0.34 26.17
N TYR A 451 1.64 -1.47 25.65
CA TYR A 451 0.97 -2.52 26.43
C TYR A 451 1.87 -3.05 27.54
N ALA A 452 3.15 -3.33 27.23
CA ALA A 452 4.13 -3.79 28.21
C ALA A 452 4.33 -2.81 29.38
N GLN A 453 4.12 -1.51 29.15
CA GLN A 453 4.22 -0.47 30.20
C GLN A 453 2.89 -0.15 30.90
N ALA A 454 1.77 -0.56 30.35
CA ALA A 454 0.44 -0.19 30.83
C ALA A 454 -0.28 -1.27 31.62
N HIS A 455 0.03 -2.56 31.36
CA HIS A 455 -0.74 -3.66 31.94
C HIS A 455 -0.32 -3.97 33.36
N THR A 456 -1.33 -4.30 34.17
CA THR A 456 -1.18 -5.01 35.43
C THR A 456 -2.07 -6.26 35.33
N ASN A 457 -1.51 -7.44 35.61
CA ASN A 457 -2.23 -8.72 35.53
C ASN A 457 -2.84 -9.10 34.16
N GLY A 458 -2.18 -8.71 33.05
CA GLY A 458 -2.53 -9.16 31.70
C GLY A 458 -3.68 -8.42 31.02
N ARG A 459 -4.23 -7.36 31.63
CA ARG A 459 -5.25 -6.50 31.02
C ARG A 459 -5.04 -5.04 31.41
N CYS A 460 -5.44 -4.10 30.53
CA CYS A 460 -5.40 -2.68 30.85
C CYS A 460 -6.65 -1.96 30.32
N SER A 461 -7.01 -0.83 30.94
CA SER A 461 -8.01 0.08 30.39
C SER A 461 -7.45 0.84 29.18
N LEU A 462 -8.33 1.33 28.31
CA LEU A 462 -7.91 2.17 27.16
C LEU A 462 -7.10 3.39 27.63
N LEU A 463 -7.51 4.04 28.72
CA LEU A 463 -6.77 5.18 29.27
C LEU A 463 -5.37 4.77 29.77
N GLY A 464 -5.27 3.64 30.48
CA GLY A 464 -3.99 3.09 30.93
C GLY A 464 -3.08 2.76 29.76
N PHE A 465 -3.65 2.20 28.68
CA PHE A 465 -2.93 1.92 27.45
C PHE A 465 -2.41 3.20 26.79
N LEU A 466 -3.23 4.25 26.62
CA LEU A 466 -2.81 5.52 26.04
C LEU A 466 -1.70 6.21 26.85
N ASN A 467 -1.74 6.12 28.18
CA ASN A 467 -0.65 6.60 29.03
C ASN A 467 0.64 5.78 28.85
N GLY A 468 0.53 4.44 28.73
CA GLY A 468 1.65 3.57 28.35
C GLY A 468 2.20 3.91 26.98
N PHE A 469 1.32 4.25 26.02
CA PHE A 469 1.70 4.64 24.68
C PHE A 469 2.54 5.93 24.67
N ARG A 470 2.14 6.94 25.44
CA ARG A 470 2.93 8.17 25.60
C ARG A 470 4.32 7.88 26.17
N ARG A 471 4.43 7.03 27.19
CA ARG A 471 5.74 6.65 27.77
C ARG A 471 6.59 5.90 26.75
N ALA A 472 6.00 4.97 25.99
CA ALA A 472 6.70 4.25 24.94
C ALA A 472 7.24 5.17 23.83
N ILE A 473 6.48 6.18 23.40
CA ILE A 473 6.94 7.20 22.45
C ILE A 473 8.13 7.98 23.01
N MET A 474 8.04 8.41 24.25
CA MET A 474 9.12 9.19 24.91
C MET A 474 10.41 8.37 25.00
N GLN A 475 10.29 7.09 25.37
CA GLN A 475 11.44 6.19 25.45
C GLN A 475 12.05 5.95 24.07
N GLU A 476 11.25 5.63 23.06
CA GLU A 476 11.73 5.40 21.69
C GLU A 476 12.45 6.63 21.12
N ARG A 477 11.94 7.85 21.37
CA ARG A 477 12.62 9.09 20.97
C ARG A 477 13.96 9.27 21.68
N LYS A 478 14.02 8.96 22.97
CA LYS A 478 15.26 9.02 23.74
C LYS A 478 16.30 8.05 23.21
N ASP A 479 15.87 6.82 22.93
CA ASP A 479 16.73 5.75 22.38
C ASP A 479 17.26 6.16 20.99
N GLN A 480 16.41 6.69 20.11
CA GLN A 480 16.81 7.20 18.79
C GLN A 480 17.81 8.36 18.87
N THR A 481 17.67 9.23 19.88
CA THR A 481 18.62 10.34 20.08
C THR A 481 19.97 9.85 20.57
N SER A 482 19.98 8.87 21.48
CA SER A 482 21.21 8.27 21.99
C SER A 482 21.99 7.49 20.94
N LEU A 483 21.32 6.90 19.94
CA LEU A 483 21.95 6.18 18.82
C LEU A 483 22.56 7.14 17.76
N LYS A 484 22.21 8.42 17.77
CA LYS A 484 22.75 9.44 16.85
C LYS A 484 23.96 10.18 17.43
N GLN A 485 24.25 10.00 18.69
CA GLN A 485 25.45 10.50 19.39
C GLN A 485 26.58 9.44 19.34
#